data_7501f87debbaa0fa7860d3f1ceb0ec4b
#
_entry.id   7501f87debbaa0fa7860d3f1ceb0ec4b
#
_cell.length_a   1.000
_cell.length_b   1.000
_cell.length_c   1.000
_cell.angle_alpha   90.00
_cell.angle_beta   90.00
_cell.angle_gamma   90.00
#
_symmetry.space_group_name_H-M   'P 1'
#
loop_
_entity.id
_entity.type
_entity.pdbx_description
1 polymer ?
#
loop_
_entity_poly.entity_id
_entity_poly.type
_entity_poly.pdbx_seq_one_letter_code
_entity_poly.pdbx_strand_id
1 'polypeptide(L)'
;MSNTNKVTVENIEKEIMKYLQECKENIEDEVKEIADETTKEACKELKQISPKASKTVYLRKSNSKFGVGEKNFQIPGEYASSWTTAKRTSKWAKDKYSKVVYNKQYYRLTHLLEFGHANRDGSRTQPILHIRKTEEKYKEKFKQKLETKIRRGI
;
A
#
# COMPACT_ATOMS: atom_id res chain seq x y z
N MET A 1 0.08 41.61 -38.32
CA MET A 1 1.36 41.91 -37.63
C MET A 1 1.87 40.60 -37.05
N SER A 2 2.84 40.00 -37.70
CA SER A 2 3.44 38.71 -37.30
C SER A 2 4.37 38.97 -36.10
N ASN A 3 3.97 38.45 -34.98
CA ASN A 3 4.74 38.48 -33.76
C ASN A 3 5.87 37.42 -33.87
N THR A 4 6.98 37.80 -34.50
CA THR A 4 8.20 37.00 -34.53
C THR A 4 8.84 37.09 -33.16
N ASN A 5 8.51 36.14 -32.28
CA ASN A 5 9.27 35.95 -31.05
C ASN A 5 10.72 35.66 -31.43
N LYS A 6 11.62 36.64 -31.23
CA LYS A 6 13.06 36.41 -31.30
C LYS A 6 13.44 35.47 -30.18
N VAL A 7 13.60 34.20 -30.49
CA VAL A 7 14.06 33.20 -29.54
C VAL A 7 15.57 33.39 -29.38
N THR A 8 15.99 33.96 -28.28
CA THR A 8 17.41 33.99 -27.88
C THR A 8 17.79 32.64 -27.23
N VAL A 9 19.09 32.30 -27.29
CA VAL A 9 19.57 31.02 -26.70
C VAL A 9 19.15 30.87 -25.23
N GLU A 10 19.19 31.96 -24.46
CA GLU A 10 18.75 32.01 -23.06
C GLU A 10 17.24 31.74 -22.88
N ASN A 11 16.42 32.14 -23.82
CA ASN A 11 14.99 31.90 -23.81
C ASN A 11 14.68 30.42 -24.14
N ILE A 12 15.46 29.81 -25.06
CA ILE A 12 15.34 28.39 -25.39
C ILE A 12 15.64 27.53 -24.15
N GLU A 13 16.71 27.84 -23.43
CA GLU A 13 17.08 27.12 -22.21
C GLU A 13 15.95 27.16 -21.15
N LYS A 14 15.40 28.34 -20.90
CA LYS A 14 14.29 28.51 -19.96
C LYS A 14 13.03 27.76 -20.37
N GLU A 15 12.68 27.79 -21.66
CA GLU A 15 11.52 27.06 -22.17
C GLU A 15 11.71 25.55 -22.09
N ILE A 16 12.90 25.04 -22.42
CA ILE A 16 13.23 23.62 -22.27
C ILE A 16 13.13 23.20 -20.80
N MET A 17 13.71 23.97 -19.88
CA MET A 17 13.65 23.68 -18.45
C MET A 17 12.20 23.67 -17.93
N LYS A 18 11.38 24.62 -18.36
CA LYS A 18 9.96 24.67 -18.02
C LYS A 18 9.22 23.43 -18.55
N TYR A 19 9.43 23.07 -19.79
CA TYR A 19 8.82 21.88 -20.38
C TYR A 19 9.24 20.58 -19.66
N LEU A 20 10.52 20.44 -19.33
CA LEU A 20 11.01 19.29 -18.58
C LEU A 20 10.41 19.22 -17.17
N GLN A 21 10.21 20.36 -16.52
CA GLN A 21 9.56 20.42 -15.21
C GLN A 21 8.08 20.02 -15.31
N GLU A 22 7.35 20.50 -16.29
CA GLU A 22 5.95 20.11 -16.54
C GLU A 22 5.83 18.62 -16.85
N CYS A 23 6.72 18.06 -17.66
CA CYS A 23 6.77 16.62 -17.93
C CYS A 23 7.01 15.81 -16.64
N LYS A 24 7.94 16.25 -15.79
CA LYS A 24 8.23 15.61 -14.52
C LYS A 24 7.02 15.60 -13.61
N GLU A 25 6.34 16.73 -13.46
CA GLU A 25 5.15 16.84 -12.60
C GLU A 25 4.01 15.93 -13.10
N ASN A 26 3.77 15.90 -14.43
CA ASN A 26 2.79 15.01 -15.02
C ASN A 26 3.09 13.54 -14.75
N ILE A 27 4.35 13.11 -14.89
CA ILE A 27 4.79 11.74 -14.58
C ILE A 27 4.57 11.40 -13.11
N GLU A 28 4.94 12.31 -12.21
CA GLU A 28 4.76 12.09 -10.77
C GLU A 28 3.29 11.93 -10.39
N ASP A 29 2.40 12.70 -10.99
CA ASP A 29 0.97 12.64 -10.72
C ASP A 29 0.34 11.35 -11.25
N GLU A 30 0.70 10.92 -12.45
CA GLU A 30 0.28 9.63 -13.00
C GLU A 30 0.76 8.44 -12.15
N VAL A 31 2.01 8.48 -11.67
CA VAL A 31 2.55 7.45 -10.77
C VAL A 31 1.77 7.40 -9.46
N LYS A 32 1.41 8.57 -8.89
CA LYS A 32 0.59 8.66 -7.68
C LYS A 32 -0.81 8.06 -7.90
N GLU A 33 -1.43 8.36 -9.03
CA GLU A 33 -2.75 7.85 -9.38
C GLU A 33 -2.74 6.32 -9.50
N ILE A 34 -1.79 5.76 -10.28
CA ILE A 34 -1.62 4.31 -10.45
C ILE A 34 -1.34 3.64 -9.08
N ALA A 35 -0.50 4.26 -8.24
CA ALA A 35 -0.21 3.74 -6.90
C ALA A 35 -1.46 3.73 -6.02
N ASP A 36 -2.27 4.77 -6.06
CA ASP A 36 -3.51 4.88 -5.29
C ASP A 36 -4.53 3.82 -5.71
N GLU A 37 -4.72 3.66 -7.01
CA GLU A 37 -5.63 2.68 -7.58
C GLU A 37 -5.18 1.26 -7.23
N THR A 38 -3.92 0.93 -7.51
CA THR A 38 -3.35 -0.40 -7.24
C THR A 38 -3.41 -0.76 -5.76
N THR A 39 -3.15 0.21 -4.88
CA THR A 39 -3.22 0.02 -3.43
C THR A 39 -4.65 -0.22 -2.94
N LYS A 40 -5.64 0.49 -3.51
CA LYS A 40 -7.06 0.27 -3.20
C LYS A 40 -7.52 -1.11 -3.64
N GLU A 41 -7.12 -1.56 -4.84
CA GLU A 41 -7.44 -2.89 -5.34
C GLU A 41 -6.80 -3.99 -4.47
N ALA A 42 -5.52 -3.86 -4.11
CA ALA A 42 -4.83 -4.79 -3.23
C ALA A 42 -5.51 -4.89 -1.85
N CYS A 43 -5.92 -3.75 -1.29
CA CYS A 43 -6.67 -3.71 -0.04
C CYS A 43 -8.02 -4.44 -0.15
N LYS A 44 -8.73 -4.26 -1.26
CA LYS A 44 -10.00 -4.94 -1.52
C LYS A 44 -9.81 -6.46 -1.63
N GLU A 45 -8.78 -6.89 -2.34
CA GLU A 45 -8.47 -8.33 -2.46
C GLU A 45 -8.08 -8.94 -1.10
N LEU A 46 -7.23 -8.27 -0.32
CA LEU A 46 -6.88 -8.73 1.04
C LEU A 46 -8.11 -8.90 1.93
N LYS A 47 -9.11 -8.03 1.83
CA LYS A 47 -10.38 -8.20 2.56
C LYS A 47 -11.14 -9.46 2.15
N GLN A 48 -11.01 -9.89 0.91
CA GLN A 48 -11.71 -11.07 0.38
C GLN A 48 -10.99 -12.37 0.74
N ILE A 49 -9.66 -12.41 0.56
CA ILE A 49 -8.88 -13.64 0.67
C ILE A 49 -8.32 -13.89 2.09
N SER A 50 -8.33 -12.88 2.96
CA SER A 50 -7.82 -13.03 4.32
C SER A 50 -8.59 -14.10 5.09
N PRO A 51 -7.89 -14.88 5.92
CA PRO A 51 -8.53 -15.91 6.72
C PRO A 51 -9.59 -15.34 7.65
N LYS A 52 -10.70 -16.05 7.76
CA LYS A 52 -11.81 -15.70 8.65
C LYS A 52 -11.92 -16.75 9.73
N ALA A 53 -11.99 -16.32 10.99
CA ALA A 53 -12.25 -17.23 12.07
C ALA A 53 -13.63 -17.88 11.91
N SER A 54 -13.72 -19.19 12.11
CA SER A 54 -14.98 -19.94 12.01
C SER A 54 -15.92 -19.69 13.18
N LYS A 55 -15.36 -19.30 14.33
CA LYS A 55 -16.09 -19.03 15.58
C LYS A 55 -15.51 -17.79 16.26
N THR A 56 -16.33 -17.12 17.06
CA THR A 56 -15.86 -16.04 17.94
C THR A 56 -14.90 -16.64 18.98
N VAL A 57 -13.68 -16.14 19.01
CA VAL A 57 -12.66 -16.58 19.98
C VAL A 57 -12.54 -15.51 21.05
N TYR A 58 -12.78 -15.91 22.29
CA TYR A 58 -12.52 -15.06 23.46
C TYR A 58 -11.02 -15.07 23.75
N LEU A 59 -10.37 -13.95 23.52
CA LEU A 59 -8.98 -13.79 23.92
C LEU A 59 -8.94 -13.55 25.43
N ARG A 60 -8.10 -14.32 26.14
CA ARG A 60 -7.89 -14.15 27.59
C ARG A 60 -7.44 -12.72 27.87
N LYS A 61 -8.08 -12.03 28.82
CA LYS A 61 -7.60 -10.74 29.32
C LYS A 61 -6.13 -10.86 29.68
N SER A 62 -5.27 -10.18 28.98
CA SER A 62 -3.90 -9.97 29.45
C SER A 62 -3.99 -9.00 30.62
N ASN A 63 -3.53 -9.40 31.79
CA ASN A 63 -3.36 -8.54 32.97
C ASN A 63 -2.19 -7.56 32.78
N SER A 64 -1.98 -7.11 31.56
CA SER A 64 -0.95 -6.12 31.24
C SER A 64 -1.32 -4.78 31.86
N LYS A 65 -0.47 -4.27 32.75
CA LYS A 65 -0.55 -2.91 33.34
C LYS A 65 -0.50 -1.78 32.33
N PHE A 66 -0.33 -2.07 31.04
CA PHE A 66 -0.38 -1.11 29.96
C PHE A 66 -1.74 -1.23 29.28
N GLY A 67 -2.64 -0.30 29.60
CA GLY A 67 -3.98 -0.19 29.06
C GLY A 67 -4.00 -0.10 27.53
N VAL A 68 -4.03 -1.23 26.87
CA VAL A 68 -4.36 -1.36 25.47
C VAL A 68 -5.83 -1.70 25.38
N GLY A 69 -6.58 -0.84 24.71
CA GLY A 69 -8.03 -0.88 24.60
C GLY A 69 -8.61 -2.28 24.39
N GLU A 70 -9.56 -2.58 25.20
CA GLU A 70 -10.17 -3.87 25.41
C GLU A 70 -11.04 -4.32 24.24
N LYS A 71 -10.47 -5.13 23.33
CA LYS A 71 -11.31 -6.09 22.61
C LYS A 71 -10.84 -7.48 22.95
N ASN A 72 -11.53 -8.14 23.86
CA ASN A 72 -11.21 -9.46 24.38
C ASN A 72 -11.71 -10.61 23.50
N PHE A 73 -12.13 -10.35 22.25
CA PHE A 73 -12.68 -11.38 21.38
C PHE A 73 -12.38 -11.05 19.91
N GLN A 74 -12.18 -12.07 19.12
CA GLN A 74 -12.03 -11.97 17.69
C GLN A 74 -13.36 -12.37 17.03
N ILE A 75 -14.01 -11.43 16.37
CA ILE A 75 -15.24 -11.66 15.62
C ILE A 75 -14.88 -12.28 14.26
N PRO A 76 -15.61 -13.29 13.78
CA PRO A 76 -15.40 -13.84 12.44
C PRO A 76 -15.41 -12.76 11.37
N GLY A 77 -14.36 -12.72 10.53
CA GLY A 77 -14.22 -11.73 9.45
C GLY A 77 -13.68 -10.36 9.86
N GLU A 78 -13.52 -10.05 11.15
CA GLU A 78 -13.03 -8.75 11.62
C GLU A 78 -11.56 -8.52 11.20
N TYR A 79 -10.73 -9.56 11.22
CA TYR A 79 -9.37 -9.50 10.66
C TYR A 79 -9.39 -9.09 9.19
N ALA A 80 -10.23 -9.74 8.39
CA ALA A 80 -10.33 -9.46 6.95
C ALA A 80 -10.89 -8.06 6.67
N SER A 81 -11.86 -7.57 7.44
CA SER A 81 -12.46 -6.24 7.26
C SER A 81 -11.55 -5.10 7.69
N SER A 82 -10.59 -5.34 8.58
CA SER A 82 -9.73 -4.30 9.16
C SER A 82 -8.54 -3.88 8.28
N TRP A 83 -8.39 -4.43 7.08
CA TRP A 83 -7.44 -3.95 6.09
C TRP A 83 -7.79 -2.54 5.61
N THR A 84 -6.81 -1.67 5.56
CA THR A 84 -6.96 -0.28 5.14
C THR A 84 -5.70 0.23 4.46
N THR A 85 -5.78 1.42 3.88
CA THR A 85 -4.66 2.10 3.23
C THR A 85 -4.32 3.40 3.93
N ALA A 86 -3.06 3.77 3.97
CA ALA A 86 -2.62 5.09 4.44
C ALA A 86 -1.46 5.62 3.60
N LYS A 87 -1.35 6.94 3.53
CA LYS A 87 -0.12 7.58 3.06
C LYS A 87 0.96 7.39 4.13
N ARG A 88 2.12 6.93 3.72
CA ARG A 88 3.27 6.82 4.61
C ARG A 88 4.10 8.09 4.47
N THR A 89 4.11 8.91 5.51
CA THR A 89 5.03 10.04 5.62
C THR A 89 6.26 9.57 6.38
N SER A 90 7.42 9.63 5.73
CA SER A 90 8.70 9.36 6.38
C SER A 90 9.41 10.68 6.64
N LYS A 91 9.96 10.87 7.84
CA LYS A 91 10.80 12.04 8.16
C LYS A 91 12.02 12.15 7.22
N TRP A 92 12.47 11.01 6.66
CA TRP A 92 13.64 10.90 5.80
C TRP A 92 13.32 10.98 4.29
N ALA A 93 12.04 10.96 3.92
CA ALA A 93 11.60 10.97 2.53
C ALA A 93 10.40 11.91 2.37
N LYS A 94 10.60 13.19 2.71
CA LYS A 94 9.53 14.21 2.68
C LYS A 94 8.89 14.36 1.30
N ASP A 95 9.65 14.11 0.24
CA ASP A 95 9.23 14.36 -1.14
C ASP A 95 8.84 13.07 -1.89
N LYS A 96 8.88 11.92 -1.24
CA LYS A 96 8.51 10.64 -1.89
C LYS A 96 7.09 10.25 -1.54
N TYR A 97 6.26 10.16 -2.57
CA TYR A 97 4.93 9.59 -2.44
C TYR A 97 5.05 8.10 -2.07
N SER A 98 4.45 7.72 -0.97
CA SER A 98 4.42 6.34 -0.51
C SER A 98 3.06 6.01 0.09
N LYS A 99 2.49 4.89 -0.33
CA LYS A 99 1.22 4.39 0.18
C LYS A 99 1.38 2.95 0.65
N VAL A 100 0.74 2.62 1.75
CA VAL A 100 0.82 1.29 2.34
C VAL A 100 -0.56 0.70 2.58
N VAL A 101 -0.67 -0.61 2.42
CA VAL A 101 -1.82 -1.41 2.87
C VAL A 101 -1.42 -2.04 4.20
N TYR A 102 -2.25 -1.91 5.20
CA TYR A 102 -1.99 -2.48 6.52
C TYR A 102 -3.28 -2.91 7.22
N ASN A 103 -3.14 -3.82 8.17
CA ASN A 103 -4.25 -4.22 9.01
C ASN A 103 -4.30 -3.33 10.25
N LYS A 104 -5.37 -2.53 10.40
CA LYS A 104 -5.47 -1.51 11.46
C LYS A 104 -5.61 -2.10 12.85
N GLN A 105 -6.42 -3.13 13.01
CA GLN A 105 -6.76 -3.66 14.33
C GLN A 105 -5.89 -4.85 14.71
N TYR A 106 -5.56 -5.71 13.75
CA TYR A 106 -4.92 -7.00 13.97
C TYR A 106 -3.52 -7.10 13.33
N TYR A 107 -2.79 -5.98 13.24
CA TYR A 107 -1.45 -5.95 12.63
C TYR A 107 -0.48 -6.98 13.26
N ARG A 108 -0.64 -7.29 14.55
CA ARG A 108 0.19 -8.32 15.24
C ARG A 108 -0.10 -9.75 14.78
N LEU A 109 -1.28 -10.00 14.24
CA LEU A 109 -1.65 -11.31 13.72
C LEU A 109 -1.18 -11.53 12.28
N THR A 110 -0.89 -10.47 11.53
CA THR A 110 -0.55 -10.57 10.11
C THR A 110 0.60 -11.52 9.86
N HIS A 111 1.72 -11.35 10.59
CA HIS A 111 2.91 -12.19 10.44
C HIS A 111 2.70 -13.62 11.00
N LEU A 112 1.90 -13.76 12.08
CA LEU A 112 1.61 -15.07 12.66
C LEU A 112 0.76 -15.93 11.72
N LEU A 113 -0.20 -15.30 11.03
CA LEU A 113 -1.01 -15.98 10.03
C LEU A 113 -0.21 -16.28 8.75
N GLU A 114 0.60 -15.31 8.30
CA GLU A 114 1.37 -15.45 7.06
C GLU A 114 2.46 -16.52 7.16
N PHE A 115 3.18 -16.59 8.28
CA PHE A 115 4.33 -17.49 8.45
C PHE A 115 4.09 -18.67 9.40
N GLY A 116 2.92 -18.74 10.01
CA GLY A 116 2.65 -19.66 11.09
C GLY A 116 3.45 -19.33 12.36
N HIS A 117 3.11 -19.95 13.46
CA HIS A 117 3.78 -19.73 14.74
C HIS A 117 3.89 -21.03 15.53
N ALA A 118 4.83 -21.08 16.47
CA ALA A 118 4.99 -22.18 17.39
C ALA A 118 3.86 -22.16 18.42
N ASN A 119 3.24 -23.29 18.67
CA ASN A 119 2.28 -23.49 19.70
C ASN A 119 2.97 -23.88 21.03
N ARG A 120 2.23 -23.77 22.13
CA ARG A 120 2.76 -24.07 23.47
C ARG A 120 3.08 -25.55 23.67
N ASP A 121 2.46 -26.43 22.90
CA ASP A 121 2.69 -27.87 22.87
C ASP A 121 3.87 -28.31 22.02
N GLY A 122 4.63 -27.37 21.44
CA GLY A 122 5.75 -27.62 20.53
C GLY A 122 5.35 -27.82 19.06
N SER A 123 4.08 -27.89 18.75
CA SER A 123 3.59 -27.94 17.36
C SER A 123 3.70 -26.58 16.66
N ARG A 124 3.49 -26.53 15.35
CA ARG A 124 3.45 -25.30 14.56
C ARG A 124 2.13 -25.18 13.81
N THR A 125 1.56 -23.97 13.81
CA THR A 125 0.44 -23.65 12.94
C THR A 125 0.93 -23.55 11.50
N GLN A 126 0.10 -24.00 10.56
CA GLN A 126 0.39 -23.88 9.15
C GLN A 126 0.29 -22.42 8.68
N PRO A 127 1.22 -21.95 7.84
CA PRO A 127 1.19 -20.62 7.26
C PRO A 127 0.03 -20.47 6.28
N ILE A 128 -0.61 -19.29 6.28
CA ILE A 128 -1.67 -18.91 5.36
C ILE A 128 -1.17 -17.74 4.52
N LEU A 129 -0.51 -18.06 3.40
CA LEU A 129 0.13 -17.08 2.52
C LEU A 129 -0.94 -16.27 1.74
N HIS A 130 -1.44 -15.20 2.32
CA HIS A 130 -2.40 -14.30 1.70
C HIS A 130 -1.80 -12.92 1.40
N ILE A 131 -0.89 -12.43 2.24
CA ILE A 131 -0.24 -11.14 2.07
C ILE A 131 0.79 -11.21 0.94
N ARG A 132 1.70 -12.18 0.99
CA ARG A 132 2.76 -12.36 -0.01
C ARG A 132 2.20 -12.57 -1.41
N LYS A 133 1.17 -13.41 -1.56
CA LYS A 133 0.52 -13.65 -2.85
C LYS A 133 -0.09 -12.37 -3.42
N THR A 134 -0.74 -11.58 -2.57
CA THR A 134 -1.30 -10.29 -2.98
C THR A 134 -0.20 -9.29 -3.34
N GLU A 135 0.86 -9.21 -2.56
CA GLU A 135 1.99 -8.32 -2.81
C GLU A 135 2.64 -8.63 -4.18
N GLU A 136 2.98 -9.87 -4.44
CA GLU A 136 3.59 -10.30 -5.71
C GLU A 136 2.70 -9.97 -6.91
N LYS A 137 1.39 -10.27 -6.81
CA LYS A 137 0.40 -9.98 -7.85
C LYS A 137 0.28 -8.48 -8.14
N TYR A 138 0.15 -7.66 -7.10
CA TYR A 138 -0.07 -6.23 -7.29
C TYR A 138 1.21 -5.45 -7.59
N LYS A 139 2.36 -5.95 -7.21
CA LYS A 139 3.66 -5.45 -7.67
C LYS A 139 3.79 -5.57 -9.20
N GLU A 140 3.45 -6.73 -9.75
CA GLU A 140 3.49 -6.94 -11.19
C GLU A 140 2.42 -6.09 -11.91
N LYS A 141 1.21 -6.02 -11.35
CA LYS A 141 0.13 -5.19 -11.91
C LYS A 141 0.47 -3.70 -11.94
N PHE A 142 1.10 -3.18 -10.88
CA PHE A 142 1.59 -1.81 -10.82
C PHE A 142 2.61 -1.54 -11.92
N LYS A 143 3.58 -2.44 -12.08
CA LYS A 143 4.60 -2.35 -13.13
C LYS A 143 3.98 -2.31 -14.52
N GLN A 144 3.06 -3.22 -14.82
CA GLN A 144 2.37 -3.28 -16.11
C GLN A 144 1.55 -2.01 -16.40
N LYS A 145 0.81 -1.49 -15.41
CA LYS A 145 0.07 -0.24 -15.55
C LYS A 145 1.01 0.92 -15.86
N LEU A 146 2.12 1.02 -15.15
CA LEU A 146 3.12 2.06 -15.34
C LEU A 146 3.76 1.97 -16.73
N GLU A 147 4.20 0.79 -17.17
CA GLU A 147 4.77 0.57 -18.50
C GLU A 147 3.76 0.93 -19.61
N THR A 148 2.49 0.58 -19.42
CA THR A 148 1.44 0.90 -20.39
C THR A 148 1.22 2.40 -20.52
N LYS A 149 1.24 3.13 -19.42
CA LYS A 149 1.12 4.60 -19.41
C LYS A 149 2.31 5.25 -20.10
N ILE A 150 3.52 4.86 -19.75
CA ILE A 150 4.76 5.40 -20.34
C ILE A 150 4.76 5.18 -21.87
N ARG A 151 4.36 4.00 -22.35
CA ARG A 151 4.32 3.70 -23.80
C ARG A 151 3.28 4.49 -24.57
N ARG A 152 2.20 4.93 -23.92
CA ARG A 152 1.15 5.73 -24.56
C ARG A 152 1.50 7.21 -24.69
N GLY A 153 2.64 7.61 -24.14
CA GLY A 153 3.03 9.01 -24.01
C GLY A 153 2.26 9.68 -22.88
N ILE A 154 2.97 10.05 -21.88
CA ILE A 154 2.43 10.85 -20.77
C ILE A 154 2.24 12.27 -21.27
#